data_83f38db470af666e7e165dabac2c53ff
#
_entry.id   83f38db470af666e7e165dabac2c53ff
#
_cell.length_a   1.000
_cell.length_b   1.000
_cell.length_c   1.000
_cell.angle_alpha   90.00
_cell.angle_beta   90.00
_cell.angle_gamma   90.00
#
_symmetry.space_group_name_H-M   'P 1'
#
loop_
_entity.id
_entity.type
_entity.pdbx_description
1 polymer ?
#
loop_
_entity_poly.entity_id
_entity_poly.type
_entity_poly.pdbx_seq_one_letter_code
_entity_poly.pdbx_strand_id
1 'polypeptide(L)'
;MTELAQQEAAVIRGLVGQIRDMLTARADEAPTDELAELTGIRTGPTTPPRDRVLERLLPDFYRKDPETGESDEEEADAAGAMRSLHEPELIELKSGVAATVLETCPAEGGKVKLTAEQADSWLSALNDVRLALGTALDLDEETPEELPEDDLRQEHLNIYQWLTWVQDSMVEALWP
;
A
#
# COMPACT_ATOMS: atom_id res chain seq x y z
N MET A 1 -20.60 7.56 9.48
CA MET A 1 -21.38 6.44 8.90
C MET A 1 -21.57 6.77 7.43
N THR A 2 -21.09 5.94 6.54
CA THR A 2 -21.23 6.09 5.08
C THR A 2 -22.01 4.92 4.51
N GLU A 3 -22.53 5.05 3.31
CA GLU A 3 -23.19 4.00 2.56
C GLU A 3 -22.47 3.85 1.21
N LEU A 4 -22.03 2.63 0.93
CA LEU A 4 -21.35 2.29 -0.32
C LEU A 4 -22.32 1.59 -1.26
N ALA A 5 -22.33 1.97 -2.52
CA ALA A 5 -22.95 1.16 -3.56
C ALA A 5 -22.22 -0.18 -3.71
N GLN A 6 -22.90 -1.20 -4.23
CA GLN A 6 -22.28 -2.52 -4.45
C GLN A 6 -21.01 -2.43 -5.32
N GLN A 7 -21.04 -1.61 -6.35
CA GLN A 7 -19.89 -1.43 -7.25
C GLN A 7 -18.72 -0.73 -6.53
N GLU A 8 -18.97 0.25 -5.69
CA GLU A 8 -17.96 0.94 -4.88
C GLU A 8 -17.29 -0.02 -3.89
N ALA A 9 -18.09 -0.81 -3.19
CA ALA A 9 -17.59 -1.85 -2.30
C ALA A 9 -16.75 -2.90 -3.04
N ALA A 10 -17.17 -3.32 -4.23
CA ALA A 10 -16.42 -4.26 -5.06
C ALA A 10 -15.06 -3.68 -5.50
N VAL A 11 -15.01 -2.41 -5.89
CA VAL A 11 -13.75 -1.72 -6.26
C VAL A 11 -12.80 -1.65 -5.06
N ILE A 12 -13.27 -1.19 -3.89
CA ILE A 12 -12.43 -1.13 -2.68
C ILE A 12 -11.89 -2.51 -2.33
N ARG A 13 -12.77 -3.51 -2.24
CA ARG A 13 -12.37 -4.89 -1.88
C ARG A 13 -11.39 -5.49 -2.89
N GLY A 14 -11.61 -5.26 -4.18
CA GLY A 14 -10.74 -5.74 -5.25
C GLY A 14 -9.33 -5.15 -5.16
N LEU A 15 -9.22 -3.83 -5.05
CA LEU A 15 -7.93 -3.15 -4.99
C LEU A 15 -7.17 -3.45 -3.69
N VAL A 16 -7.85 -3.41 -2.54
CA VAL A 16 -7.22 -3.75 -1.26
C VAL A 16 -6.80 -5.22 -1.24
N GLY A 17 -7.60 -6.11 -1.84
CA GLY A 17 -7.24 -7.52 -1.99
C GLY A 17 -5.98 -7.72 -2.82
N GLN A 18 -5.84 -7.02 -3.95
CA GLN A 18 -4.64 -7.06 -4.79
C GLN A 18 -3.39 -6.58 -4.03
N ILE A 19 -3.49 -5.47 -3.28
CA ILE A 19 -2.36 -5.01 -2.43
C ILE A 19 -1.95 -6.09 -1.43
N ARG A 20 -2.90 -6.68 -0.73
CA ARG A 20 -2.62 -7.75 0.23
C ARG A 20 -1.94 -8.96 -0.43
N ASP A 21 -2.41 -9.36 -1.60
CA ASP A 21 -1.83 -10.50 -2.32
C ASP A 21 -0.40 -10.20 -2.79
N MET A 22 -0.11 -8.97 -3.25
CA MET A 22 1.25 -8.53 -3.59
C MET A 22 2.17 -8.53 -2.36
N LEU A 23 1.69 -8.04 -1.20
CA LEU A 23 2.45 -8.05 0.05
C LEU A 23 2.73 -9.47 0.53
N THR A 24 1.75 -10.38 0.41
CA THR A 24 1.90 -11.81 0.74
C THR A 24 2.95 -12.47 -0.15
N ALA A 25 2.87 -12.26 -1.47
CA ALA A 25 3.87 -12.79 -2.40
C ALA A 25 5.27 -12.29 -2.08
N ARG A 26 5.41 -11.02 -1.66
CA ARG A 26 6.69 -10.46 -1.24
C ARG A 26 7.19 -11.09 0.06
N ALA A 27 6.33 -11.34 1.03
CA ALA A 27 6.68 -12.02 2.27
C ALA A 27 7.20 -13.45 2.01
N ASP A 28 6.63 -14.14 1.02
CA ASP A 28 7.01 -15.50 0.62
C ASP A 28 8.41 -15.54 -0.05
N GLU A 29 8.96 -14.41 -0.50
CA GLU A 29 10.34 -14.31 -0.99
C GLU A 29 11.39 -14.35 0.13
N ALA A 30 10.96 -14.28 1.41
CA ALA A 30 11.88 -14.32 2.55
C ALA A 30 12.68 -15.61 2.57
N PRO A 31 14.00 -15.55 2.88
CA PRO A 31 14.81 -16.77 3.00
C PRO A 31 14.31 -17.63 4.15
N THR A 32 14.36 -18.94 3.96
CA THR A 32 14.08 -19.90 5.06
C THR A 32 15.24 -19.83 6.05
N ASP A 33 14.99 -19.27 7.23
CA ASP A 33 16.01 -19.11 8.27
C ASP A 33 15.66 -19.99 9.47
N GLU A 34 16.46 -21.05 9.72
CA GLU A 34 16.31 -21.92 10.88
C GLU A 34 16.49 -21.14 12.21
N LEU A 35 17.25 -20.03 12.19
CA LEU A 35 17.41 -19.16 13.35
C LEU A 35 16.13 -18.35 13.65
N ALA A 36 15.32 -18.05 12.64
CA ALA A 36 14.03 -17.36 12.84
C ALA A 36 13.06 -18.21 13.69
N GLU A 37 13.10 -19.54 13.53
CA GLU A 37 12.30 -20.46 14.35
C GLU A 37 12.76 -20.47 15.82
N LEU A 38 14.06 -20.30 16.06
CA LEU A 38 14.65 -20.33 17.41
C LEU A 38 14.56 -18.98 18.14
N THR A 39 14.72 -17.88 17.40
CA THR A 39 14.79 -16.52 17.96
C THR A 39 13.47 -15.76 17.89
N GLY A 40 12.53 -16.21 17.05
CA GLY A 40 11.30 -15.47 16.72
C GLY A 40 11.54 -14.22 15.86
N ILE A 41 12.77 -13.94 15.44
CA ILE A 41 13.12 -12.81 14.58
C ILE A 41 12.93 -13.23 13.13
N ARG A 42 11.93 -12.69 12.47
CA ARG A 42 11.70 -12.90 11.03
C ARG A 42 12.57 -11.92 10.24
N THR A 43 13.32 -12.44 9.29
CA THR A 43 14.09 -11.65 8.35
C THR A 43 13.47 -11.73 6.96
N GLY A 44 13.46 -10.61 6.25
CA GLY A 44 12.98 -10.52 4.87
C GLY A 44 14.12 -10.50 3.86
N PRO A 45 13.79 -10.32 2.56
CA PRO A 45 14.78 -10.13 1.52
C PRO A 45 15.67 -8.91 1.78
N THR A 46 16.95 -8.99 1.41
CA THR A 46 17.88 -7.86 1.48
C THR A 46 17.78 -6.94 0.27
N THR A 47 17.21 -7.43 -0.84
CA THR A 47 17.07 -6.67 -2.09
C THR A 47 15.71 -5.97 -2.17
N PRO A 48 15.62 -4.77 -2.77
CA PRO A 48 14.34 -4.10 -2.98
C PRO A 48 13.42 -4.93 -3.90
N PRO A 49 12.10 -4.72 -3.79
CA PRO A 49 11.16 -5.33 -4.73
C PRO A 49 11.48 -4.94 -6.17
N ARG A 50 11.24 -5.85 -7.12
CA ARG A 50 11.40 -5.56 -8.56
C ARG A 50 10.18 -4.87 -9.16
N ASP A 51 9.04 -5.06 -8.54
CA ASP A 51 7.79 -4.42 -8.95
C ASP A 51 7.74 -2.98 -8.42
N ARG A 52 7.47 -2.02 -9.32
CA ARG A 52 7.43 -0.58 -9.01
C ARG A 52 6.40 -0.22 -7.95
N VAL A 53 5.25 -0.89 -7.94
CA VAL A 53 4.20 -0.67 -6.96
C VAL A 53 4.65 -1.14 -5.59
N LEU A 54 5.23 -2.34 -5.50
CA LEU A 54 5.81 -2.85 -4.26
C LEU A 54 6.97 -2.00 -3.77
N GLU A 55 7.84 -1.52 -4.66
CA GLU A 55 8.92 -0.60 -4.29
C GLU A 55 8.38 0.70 -3.69
N ARG A 56 7.26 1.22 -4.21
CA ARG A 56 6.57 2.39 -3.67
C ARG A 56 5.95 2.13 -2.30
N LEU A 57 5.38 0.94 -2.09
CA LEU A 57 4.73 0.55 -0.84
C LEU A 57 5.73 0.12 0.24
N LEU A 58 6.89 -0.39 -0.16
CA LEU A 58 7.97 -0.89 0.69
C LEU A 58 9.27 -0.14 0.35
N PRO A 59 9.36 1.16 0.67
CA PRO A 59 10.49 2.00 0.31
C PRO A 59 11.75 1.58 1.08
N ASP A 60 12.89 2.08 0.62
CA ASP A 60 14.15 1.91 1.34
C ASP A 60 14.11 2.57 2.72
N PHE A 61 14.58 1.86 3.72
CA PHE A 61 14.73 2.37 5.09
C PHE A 61 15.99 3.23 5.26
N TYR A 62 16.85 3.22 4.25
CA TYR A 62 18.08 4.02 4.20
C TYR A 62 17.95 5.05 3.08
N ARG A 63 18.17 6.32 3.41
CA ARG A 63 18.16 7.40 2.43
C ARG A 63 19.59 7.63 1.93
N LYS A 64 19.81 7.44 0.63
CA LYS A 64 21.10 7.77 -0.01
C LYS A 64 21.41 9.24 0.23
N ASP A 65 22.65 9.55 0.59
CA ASP A 65 23.14 10.93 0.64
C ASP A 65 23.18 11.48 -0.80
N PRO A 66 22.43 12.55 -1.12
CA PRO A 66 22.40 13.12 -2.46
C PRO A 66 23.75 13.69 -2.91
N GLU A 67 24.69 13.96 -2.00
CA GLU A 67 26.00 14.56 -2.34
C GLU A 67 27.03 13.51 -2.77
N THR A 68 26.93 12.26 -2.33
CA THR A 68 27.95 11.23 -2.64
C THR A 68 27.68 10.43 -3.91
N GLY A 69 26.46 10.36 -4.43
CA GLY A 69 26.08 9.83 -5.75
C GLY A 69 26.43 8.37 -6.05
N GLU A 70 27.42 7.81 -5.37
CA GLU A 70 27.87 6.43 -5.45
C GLU A 70 27.61 5.76 -4.10
N SER A 71 26.77 4.73 -4.06
CA SER A 71 26.64 3.91 -2.87
C SER A 71 27.89 3.04 -2.79
N ASP A 72 28.69 3.19 -1.76
CA ASP A 72 29.71 2.21 -1.39
C ASP A 72 29.04 0.85 -1.15
N GLU A 73 29.74 -0.24 -1.43
CA GLU A 73 29.24 -1.60 -1.15
C GLU A 73 28.78 -1.75 0.31
N GLU A 74 29.45 -1.08 1.25
CA GLU A 74 29.08 -1.03 2.66
C GLU A 74 27.72 -0.37 2.93
N GLU A 75 27.38 0.68 2.20
CA GLU A 75 26.07 1.36 2.30
C GLU A 75 24.94 0.48 1.71
N ALA A 76 25.22 -0.22 0.61
CA ALA A 76 24.26 -1.13 0.00
C ALA A 76 23.99 -2.33 0.92
N ASP A 77 25.02 -2.88 1.58
CA ASP A 77 24.88 -3.95 2.55
C ASP A 77 24.11 -3.49 3.79
N ALA A 78 24.38 -2.27 4.30
CA ALA A 78 23.64 -1.68 5.41
C ALA A 78 22.16 -1.46 5.08
N ALA A 79 21.85 -0.94 3.88
CA ALA A 79 20.50 -0.76 3.39
C ALA A 79 19.76 -2.10 3.27
N GLY A 80 20.44 -3.14 2.74
CA GLY A 80 19.91 -4.49 2.65
C GLY A 80 19.62 -5.10 4.02
N ALA A 81 20.54 -4.92 4.99
CA ALA A 81 20.36 -5.40 6.35
C ALA A 81 19.16 -4.72 7.04
N MET A 82 19.03 -3.39 6.91
CA MET A 82 17.89 -2.63 7.44
C MET A 82 16.57 -3.08 6.82
N ARG A 83 16.54 -3.28 5.49
CA ARG A 83 15.38 -3.82 4.79
C ARG A 83 15.00 -5.19 5.33
N SER A 84 15.95 -6.12 5.43
CA SER A 84 15.71 -7.48 5.92
C SER A 84 15.09 -7.52 7.32
N LEU A 85 15.47 -6.59 8.19
CA LEU A 85 14.94 -6.51 9.56
C LEU A 85 13.55 -5.84 9.64
N HIS A 86 13.29 -4.82 8.84
CA HIS A 86 12.11 -3.97 9.02
C HIS A 86 11.00 -4.20 8.00
N GLU A 87 11.32 -4.70 6.80
CA GLU A 87 10.32 -4.96 5.76
C GLU A 87 9.26 -5.98 6.20
N PRO A 88 9.59 -7.10 6.92
CA PRO A 88 8.59 -8.04 7.40
C PRO A 88 7.53 -7.39 8.32
N GLU A 89 7.96 -6.53 9.25
CA GLU A 89 7.06 -5.81 10.15
C GLU A 89 6.15 -4.84 9.37
N LEU A 90 6.70 -4.12 8.39
CA LEU A 90 5.93 -3.23 7.53
C LEU A 90 4.90 -3.98 6.68
N ILE A 91 5.25 -5.14 6.14
CA ILE A 91 4.33 -6.03 5.41
C ILE A 91 3.21 -6.50 6.33
N GLU A 92 3.52 -6.94 7.55
CA GLU A 92 2.53 -7.39 8.52
C GLU A 92 1.54 -6.26 8.88
N LEU A 93 2.05 -5.05 9.13
CA LEU A 93 1.24 -3.88 9.43
C LEU A 93 0.30 -3.53 8.25
N LYS A 94 0.83 -3.44 7.03
CA LYS A 94 0.03 -3.14 5.83
C LYS A 94 -0.99 -4.22 5.52
N SER A 95 -0.63 -5.48 5.69
CA SER A 95 -1.54 -6.62 5.54
C SER A 95 -2.65 -6.61 6.58
N GLY A 96 -2.36 -6.21 7.82
CA GLY A 96 -3.34 -6.07 8.90
C GLY A 96 -4.38 -4.99 8.61
N VAL A 97 -3.95 -3.81 8.13
CA VAL A 97 -4.92 -2.74 7.77
C VAL A 97 -5.75 -3.14 6.55
N ALA A 98 -5.17 -3.84 5.58
CA ALA A 98 -5.91 -4.39 4.44
C ALA A 98 -6.95 -5.43 4.89
N ALA A 99 -6.61 -6.32 5.82
CA ALA A 99 -7.53 -7.29 6.39
C ALA A 99 -8.72 -6.61 7.07
N THR A 100 -8.47 -5.56 7.87
CA THR A 100 -9.53 -4.77 8.52
C THR A 100 -10.53 -4.20 7.50
N VAL A 101 -10.05 -3.67 6.37
CA VAL A 101 -10.93 -3.18 5.31
C VAL A 101 -11.75 -4.32 4.71
N LEU A 102 -11.13 -5.44 4.37
CA LEU A 102 -11.81 -6.59 3.78
C LEU A 102 -12.86 -7.22 4.70
N GLU A 103 -12.66 -7.15 6.02
CA GLU A 103 -13.60 -7.65 7.03
C GLU A 103 -14.78 -6.68 7.25
N THR A 104 -14.54 -5.38 7.19
CA THR A 104 -15.54 -4.36 7.52
C THR A 104 -16.26 -3.77 6.30
N CYS A 105 -15.71 -3.94 5.09
CA CYS A 105 -16.35 -3.52 3.85
C CYS A 105 -17.39 -4.56 3.41
N PRO A 106 -18.69 -4.22 3.35
CA PRO A 106 -19.73 -5.17 2.97
C PRO A 106 -19.58 -5.57 1.49
N ALA A 107 -19.61 -6.87 1.20
CA ALA A 107 -19.41 -7.38 -0.16
C ALA A 107 -20.51 -6.91 -1.15
N GLU A 108 -21.73 -6.79 -0.66
CA GLU A 108 -22.90 -6.39 -1.46
C GLU A 108 -23.20 -4.87 -1.38
N GLY A 109 -22.26 -4.10 -0.84
CA GLY A 109 -22.52 -2.70 -0.52
C GLY A 109 -23.38 -2.52 0.73
N GLY A 110 -23.72 -1.26 1.03
CA GLY A 110 -24.56 -0.91 2.17
C GLY A 110 -23.85 -0.03 3.19
N LYS A 111 -24.40 0.01 4.40
CA LYS A 111 -23.92 0.91 5.46
C LYS A 111 -22.63 0.39 6.09
N VAL A 112 -21.62 1.24 6.08
CA VAL A 112 -20.33 1.01 6.73
C VAL A 112 -20.31 1.78 8.04
N LYS A 113 -20.08 1.07 9.15
CA LYS A 113 -19.90 1.64 10.48
C LYS A 113 -18.53 1.19 11.00
N LEU A 114 -17.66 2.14 11.23
CA LEU A 114 -16.30 1.90 11.68
C LEU A 114 -16.11 2.47 13.08
N THR A 115 -15.31 1.80 13.89
CA THR A 115 -14.67 2.42 15.05
C THR A 115 -13.58 3.39 14.60
N ALA A 116 -13.06 4.23 15.48
CA ALA A 116 -11.94 5.12 15.14
C ALA A 116 -10.71 4.33 14.63
N GLU A 117 -10.34 3.24 15.31
CA GLU A 117 -9.23 2.37 14.91
C GLU A 117 -9.45 1.72 13.53
N GLN A 118 -10.67 1.30 13.23
CA GLN A 118 -11.01 0.76 11.92
C GLN A 118 -10.97 1.85 10.84
N ALA A 119 -11.38 3.06 11.16
CA ALA A 119 -11.31 4.19 10.23
C ALA A 119 -9.85 4.57 9.91
N ASP A 120 -8.96 4.55 10.90
CA ASP A 120 -7.51 4.74 10.70
C ASP A 120 -6.92 3.64 9.80
N SER A 121 -7.35 2.39 9.99
CA SER A 121 -6.96 1.27 9.12
C SER A 121 -7.46 1.47 7.69
N TRP A 122 -8.70 1.96 7.51
CA TRP A 122 -9.23 2.27 6.19
C TRP A 122 -8.44 3.39 5.50
N LEU A 123 -8.16 4.49 6.22
CA LEU A 123 -7.36 5.60 5.67
C LEU A 123 -5.98 5.12 5.21
N SER A 124 -5.32 4.27 6.01
CA SER A 124 -4.02 3.71 5.67
C SER A 124 -4.08 2.77 4.46
N ALA A 125 -5.04 1.85 4.42
CA ALA A 125 -5.20 0.91 3.31
C ALA A 125 -5.58 1.62 2.00
N LEU A 126 -6.49 2.61 2.05
CA LEU A 126 -6.87 3.39 0.88
C LEU A 126 -5.72 4.26 0.37
N ASN A 127 -4.87 4.77 1.27
CA ASN A 127 -3.64 5.46 0.87
C ASN A 127 -2.67 4.51 0.14
N ASP A 128 -2.49 3.28 0.60
CA ASP A 128 -1.68 2.29 -0.09
C ASP A 128 -2.23 1.98 -1.50
N VAL A 129 -3.55 1.86 -1.64
CA VAL A 129 -4.20 1.69 -2.95
C VAL A 129 -3.94 2.89 -3.86
N ARG A 130 -4.05 4.13 -3.33
CA ARG A 130 -3.77 5.34 -4.13
C ARG A 130 -2.30 5.43 -4.56
N LEU A 131 -1.36 5.11 -3.66
CA LEU A 131 0.06 5.05 -4.02
C LEU A 131 0.32 4.01 -5.12
N ALA A 132 -0.31 2.84 -5.03
CA ALA A 132 -0.22 1.79 -6.03
C ALA A 132 -0.77 2.23 -7.40
N LEU A 133 -1.99 2.79 -7.42
CA LEU A 133 -2.62 3.31 -8.63
C LEU A 133 -1.81 4.46 -9.23
N GLY A 134 -1.38 5.44 -8.43
CA GLY A 134 -0.57 6.56 -8.90
C GLY A 134 0.72 6.10 -9.56
N THR A 135 1.40 5.09 -8.98
CA THR A 135 2.60 4.50 -9.54
C THR A 135 2.31 3.70 -10.82
N ALA A 136 1.24 2.92 -10.85
CA ALA A 136 0.87 2.10 -12.01
C ALA A 136 0.44 2.96 -13.21
N LEU A 137 -0.16 4.11 -12.96
CA LEU A 137 -0.64 5.06 -13.97
C LEU A 137 0.40 6.11 -14.35
N ASP A 138 1.58 6.11 -13.72
CA ASP A 138 2.61 7.15 -13.86
C ASP A 138 2.04 8.56 -13.64
N LEU A 139 1.25 8.73 -12.57
CA LEU A 139 0.69 10.03 -12.21
C LEU A 139 1.77 10.93 -11.58
N ASP A 140 1.84 12.16 -12.06
CA ASP A 140 2.71 13.22 -11.56
C ASP A 140 1.92 14.54 -11.40
N GLU A 141 2.61 15.60 -10.98
CA GLU A 141 2.01 16.93 -10.78
C GLU A 141 1.52 17.58 -12.09
N GLU A 142 2.02 17.13 -13.26
CA GLU A 142 1.66 17.62 -14.57
C GLU A 142 0.51 16.83 -15.21
N THR A 143 0.14 15.70 -14.62
CA THR A 143 -0.95 14.85 -15.13
C THR A 143 -2.28 15.60 -15.03
N PRO A 144 -3.00 15.81 -16.16
CA PRO A 144 -4.27 16.52 -16.15
C PRO A 144 -5.34 15.73 -15.39
N GLU A 145 -6.31 16.44 -14.81
CA GLU A 145 -7.43 15.81 -14.08
C GLU A 145 -8.32 14.94 -14.98
N GLU A 146 -8.36 15.24 -16.29
CA GLU A 146 -9.08 14.46 -17.29
C GLU A 146 -8.09 14.11 -18.42
N LEU A 147 -8.01 12.81 -18.74
CA LEU A 147 -7.28 12.32 -19.88
C LEU A 147 -8.18 12.28 -21.13
N PRO A 148 -7.60 12.21 -22.35
CA PRO A 148 -8.40 12.00 -23.56
C PRO A 148 -9.32 10.77 -23.47
N GLU A 149 -10.51 10.84 -24.10
CA GLU A 149 -11.51 9.76 -24.04
C GLU A 149 -11.01 8.39 -24.53
N ASP A 150 -9.97 8.38 -25.37
CA ASP A 150 -9.33 7.18 -25.88
C ASP A 150 -8.15 6.68 -25.02
N ASP A 151 -7.79 7.40 -23.95
CA ASP A 151 -6.75 6.94 -23.00
C ASP A 151 -7.31 5.85 -22.07
N LEU A 152 -6.75 4.66 -22.17
CA LEU A 152 -7.16 3.50 -21.37
C LEU A 152 -6.97 3.69 -19.84
N ARG A 153 -6.21 4.70 -19.43
CA ARG A 153 -5.98 5.03 -18.02
C ARG A 153 -7.12 5.83 -17.41
N GLN A 154 -8.01 6.44 -18.21
CA GLN A 154 -9.06 7.34 -17.73
C GLN A 154 -9.96 6.69 -16.67
N GLU A 155 -10.35 5.42 -16.87
CA GLU A 155 -11.18 4.72 -15.89
C GLU A 155 -10.47 4.55 -14.54
N HIS A 156 -9.19 4.19 -14.56
CA HIS A 156 -8.38 4.06 -13.34
C HIS A 156 -8.08 5.41 -12.68
N LEU A 157 -7.92 6.47 -13.47
CA LEU A 157 -7.78 7.83 -12.96
C LEU A 157 -9.07 8.27 -12.23
N ASN A 158 -10.23 7.96 -12.77
CA ASN A 158 -11.50 8.23 -12.11
C ASN A 158 -11.61 7.49 -10.76
N ILE A 159 -11.15 6.24 -10.69
CA ILE A 159 -11.09 5.48 -9.44
C ILE A 159 -10.12 6.15 -8.44
N TYR A 160 -8.94 6.58 -8.90
CA TYR A 160 -7.97 7.28 -8.06
C TYR A 160 -8.55 8.56 -7.45
N GLN A 161 -9.23 9.38 -8.26
CA GLN A 161 -9.86 10.61 -7.82
C GLN A 161 -11.02 10.34 -6.85
N TRP A 162 -11.84 9.34 -7.14
CA TRP A 162 -12.91 8.92 -6.24
C TRP A 162 -12.37 8.44 -4.88
N LEU A 163 -11.30 7.65 -4.86
CA LEU A 163 -10.64 7.24 -3.62
C LEU A 163 -10.08 8.43 -2.83
N THR A 164 -9.58 9.46 -3.52
CA THR A 164 -9.15 10.71 -2.88
C THR A 164 -10.32 11.37 -2.15
N TRP A 165 -11.46 11.51 -2.85
CA TRP A 165 -12.67 12.06 -2.23
C TRP A 165 -13.17 11.22 -1.05
N VAL A 166 -13.11 9.89 -1.13
CA VAL A 166 -13.49 9.00 -0.02
C VAL A 166 -12.59 9.25 1.20
N GLN A 167 -11.27 9.34 1.00
CA GLN A 167 -10.33 9.62 2.10
C GLN A 167 -10.58 10.99 2.73
N ASP A 168 -10.75 12.03 1.94
CA ASP A 168 -11.03 13.38 2.42
C ASP A 168 -12.32 13.41 3.27
N SER A 169 -13.38 12.76 2.79
CA SER A 169 -14.64 12.62 3.52
C SER A 169 -14.47 11.87 4.86
N MET A 170 -13.58 10.86 4.91
CA MET A 170 -13.28 10.15 6.16
C MET A 170 -12.50 11.03 7.13
N VAL A 171 -11.50 11.79 6.63
CA VAL A 171 -10.73 12.73 7.44
C VAL A 171 -11.64 13.78 8.06
N GLU A 172 -12.53 14.40 7.27
CA GLU A 172 -13.51 15.38 7.76
C GLU A 172 -14.44 14.79 8.83
N ALA A 173 -14.83 13.52 8.69
CA ALA A 173 -15.68 12.85 9.68
C ALA A 173 -14.97 12.51 11.00
N LEU A 174 -13.64 12.33 10.97
CA LEU A 174 -12.83 12.04 12.15
C LEU A 174 -12.39 13.30 12.91
N TRP A 175 -12.23 14.41 12.20
CA TRP A 175 -11.84 15.71 12.77
C TRP A 175 -12.87 16.79 12.39
N PRO A 176 -14.06 16.78 13.02
CA PRO A 176 -15.13 17.74 12.75
C PRO A 176 -14.80 19.14 13.27
#